data_ff8b02132b9ca44c03fa3d30681c5a45
#
_entry.id   ff8b02132b9ca44c03fa3d30681c5a45
#
_cell.length_a   1.000
_cell.length_b   1.000
_cell.length_c   1.000
_cell.angle_alpha   90.00
_cell.angle_beta   90.00
_cell.angle_gamma   90.00
#
_symmetry.space_group_name_H-M   'P 1'
#
loop_
_entity.id
_entity.type
_entity.pdbx_description
1 polymer ?
#
loop_
_entity_poly.entity_id
_entity_poly.type
_entity_poly.pdbx_seq_one_letter_code
_entity_poly.pdbx_strand_id
1 'polypeptide(L)'
;MWVLPFSGIKFEEVKERVNMKNGMRPVHPGEILREDYLQPLGMSVNALAKALHVTPSRMNDIVLERRSVTPDTALRLARFFGGDAQSWLNLQQAYDLKVAEKSLMKNILKTIMPYSPSSMVAS
;
A
#
# COMPACT_ATOMS: atom_id res chain seq x y z
N MET A 1 -26.24 13.05 1.75
CA MET A 1 -25.38 12.82 0.98
C MET A 1 -24.12 13.34 1.28
N TRP A 2 -23.24 12.54 1.53
CA TRP A 2 -22.12 12.93 2.01
C TRP A 2 -21.01 12.81 1.11
N VAL A 3 -21.25 12.72 -0.10
CA VAL A 3 -20.18 12.62 -1.00
C VAL A 3 -19.28 13.82 -1.01
N LEU A 4 -19.75 14.97 -0.51
CA LEU A 4 -18.95 16.15 -0.52
C LEU A 4 -17.59 16.05 0.14
N PRO A 5 -17.45 15.39 1.29
CA PRO A 5 -16.13 15.32 1.90
C PRO A 5 -15.12 14.66 1.03
N PHE A 6 -15.57 13.78 0.11
CA PHE A 6 -14.65 13.10 -0.73
C PHE A 6 -14.58 13.68 -2.11
N SER A 7 -15.33 14.74 -2.40
CA SER A 7 -15.38 15.28 -3.75
C SER A 7 -14.03 15.85 -4.18
N GLY A 8 -13.19 16.24 -3.25
CA GLY A 8 -11.87 16.76 -3.58
C GLY A 8 -10.78 15.71 -3.58
N ILE A 9 -11.11 14.46 -3.22
CA ILE A 9 -10.12 13.40 -3.15
C ILE A 9 -10.49 12.33 -4.14
N LYS A 10 -9.81 12.31 -5.27
CA LYS A 10 -10.09 11.32 -6.29
C LYS A 10 -9.01 10.25 -6.22
N PHE A 11 -9.45 9.00 -6.28
CA PHE A 11 -8.52 7.89 -6.19
C PHE A 11 -7.47 7.95 -7.30
N GLU A 12 -7.86 8.42 -8.48
CA GLU A 12 -6.92 8.56 -9.58
C GLU A 12 -5.80 9.56 -9.27
N GLU A 13 -6.14 10.67 -8.62
CA GLU A 13 -5.14 11.64 -8.24
C GLU A 13 -4.17 11.07 -7.21
N VAL A 14 -4.70 10.28 -6.28
CA VAL A 14 -3.87 9.63 -5.27
C VAL A 14 -2.93 8.65 -5.95
N LYS A 15 -3.43 7.88 -6.91
CA LYS A 15 -2.62 6.92 -7.63
C LYS A 15 -1.46 7.59 -8.36
N GLU A 16 -1.71 8.73 -8.96
CA GLU A 16 -0.66 9.46 -9.65
C GLU A 16 0.44 9.91 -8.69
N ARG A 17 0.03 10.44 -7.53
CA ARG A 17 1.01 10.87 -6.55
C ARG A 17 1.82 9.70 -6.02
N VAL A 18 1.20 8.56 -5.83
CA VAL A 18 1.89 7.36 -5.39
C VAL A 18 2.92 6.92 -6.43
N ASN A 19 2.54 6.94 -7.69
CA ASN A 19 3.47 6.56 -8.75
C ASN A 19 4.69 7.45 -8.78
N MET A 20 4.50 8.74 -8.56
CA MET A 20 5.62 9.66 -8.51
C MET A 20 6.52 9.38 -7.31
N LYS A 21 5.91 9.15 -6.15
CA LYS A 21 6.67 8.84 -4.94
C LYS A 21 7.40 7.52 -5.08
N ASN A 22 6.76 6.52 -5.68
CA ASN A 22 7.34 5.21 -5.83
C ASN A 22 8.60 5.21 -6.69
N GLY A 23 8.76 6.18 -7.56
CA GLY A 23 9.99 6.30 -8.35
C GLY A 23 11.18 6.73 -7.52
N MET A 24 10.94 7.26 -6.33
CA MET A 24 12.00 7.79 -5.48
C MET A 24 12.27 6.95 -4.23
N ARG A 25 11.24 6.40 -3.62
CA ARG A 25 11.39 5.59 -2.41
C ARG A 25 10.16 4.71 -2.22
N PRO A 26 10.28 3.66 -1.38
CA PRO A 26 9.10 2.87 -1.06
C PRO A 26 8.05 3.72 -0.35
N VAL A 27 6.79 3.54 -0.72
CA VAL A 27 5.69 4.25 -0.12
C VAL A 27 4.67 3.24 0.41
N HIS A 28 4.48 3.22 1.73
CA HIS A 28 3.54 2.32 2.37
C HIS A 28 2.11 2.86 2.22
N PRO A 29 1.12 1.98 2.01
CA PRO A 29 -0.27 2.45 1.92
C PRO A 29 -0.70 3.25 3.16
N GLY A 30 -0.12 2.96 4.32
CA GLY A 30 -0.41 3.73 5.54
C GLY A 30 -0.04 5.20 5.42
N GLU A 31 1.03 5.48 4.71
CA GLU A 31 1.43 6.86 4.46
C GLU A 31 0.38 7.56 3.59
N ILE A 32 -0.12 6.87 2.58
CA ILE A 32 -1.16 7.40 1.71
C ILE A 32 -2.42 7.68 2.52
N LEU A 33 -2.81 6.75 3.37
CA LEU A 33 -3.97 6.95 4.23
C LEU A 33 -3.80 8.17 5.12
N ARG A 34 -2.64 8.27 5.76
CA ARG A 34 -2.38 9.35 6.70
C ARG A 34 -2.36 10.71 6.01
N GLU A 35 -1.62 10.82 4.92
CA GLU A 35 -1.36 12.12 4.32
C GLU A 35 -2.35 12.53 3.24
N ASP A 36 -2.86 11.57 2.49
CA ASP A 36 -3.72 11.91 1.36
C ASP A 36 -5.20 11.75 1.66
N TYR A 37 -5.56 11.06 2.74
CA TYR A 37 -6.96 10.87 3.10
C TYR A 37 -7.30 11.47 4.47
N LEU A 38 -6.65 11.01 5.52
CA LEU A 38 -7.04 11.45 6.87
C LEU A 38 -6.75 12.92 7.11
N GLN A 39 -5.58 13.38 6.72
CA GLN A 39 -5.23 14.78 6.92
C GLN A 39 -6.15 15.74 6.17
N PRO A 40 -6.33 15.57 4.86
CA PRO A 40 -7.22 16.48 4.12
C PRO A 40 -8.66 16.44 4.62
N LEU A 41 -9.13 15.28 5.11
CA LEU A 41 -10.50 15.15 5.59
C LEU A 41 -10.66 15.56 7.04
N GLY A 42 -9.57 15.82 7.74
CA GLY A 42 -9.65 16.11 9.17
C GLY A 42 -10.17 14.93 9.96
N MET A 43 -9.93 13.71 9.47
CA MET A 43 -10.45 12.51 10.10
C MET A 43 -9.38 11.84 10.95
N SER A 44 -9.77 11.45 12.16
CA SER A 44 -8.85 10.75 13.04
C SER A 44 -8.75 9.27 12.69
N VAL A 45 -7.67 8.63 13.13
CA VAL A 45 -7.50 7.20 12.97
C VAL A 45 -8.64 6.44 13.64
N ASN A 46 -9.05 6.89 14.82
CA ASN A 46 -10.16 6.25 15.53
C ASN A 46 -11.47 6.34 14.76
N ALA A 47 -11.72 7.49 14.15
CA ALA A 47 -12.93 7.65 13.35
C ALA A 47 -12.90 6.74 12.14
N LEU A 48 -11.76 6.59 11.50
CA LEU A 48 -11.62 5.69 10.37
C LEU A 48 -11.84 4.24 10.80
N ALA A 49 -11.23 3.84 11.91
CA ALA A 49 -11.39 2.48 12.42
C ALA A 49 -12.87 2.17 12.67
N LYS A 50 -13.56 3.12 13.27
CA LYS A 50 -14.99 2.96 13.54
C LYS A 50 -15.78 2.82 12.25
N ALA A 51 -15.46 3.66 11.26
CA ALA A 51 -16.17 3.63 9.98
C ALA A 51 -15.94 2.30 9.25
N LEU A 52 -14.75 1.72 9.38
CA LEU A 52 -14.43 0.47 8.73
C LEU A 52 -14.78 -0.76 9.56
N HIS A 53 -15.26 -0.55 10.78
CA HIS A 53 -15.58 -1.64 11.70
C HIS A 53 -14.38 -2.53 11.99
N VAL A 54 -13.25 -1.91 12.26
CA VAL A 54 -12.04 -2.61 12.69
C VAL A 54 -11.54 -1.95 13.96
N THR A 55 -10.59 -2.60 14.64
CA THR A 55 -10.08 -2.04 15.88
C THR A 55 -9.23 -0.81 15.61
N PRO A 56 -9.25 0.18 16.52
CA PRO A 56 -8.36 1.33 16.38
C PRO A 56 -6.87 0.92 16.35
N SER A 57 -6.53 -0.12 17.09
CA SER A 57 -5.17 -0.62 17.11
C SER A 57 -4.71 -1.07 15.71
N ARG A 58 -5.58 -1.79 14.99
CA ARG A 58 -5.27 -2.24 13.64
C ARG A 58 -5.03 -1.05 12.72
N MET A 59 -5.94 -0.06 12.76
CA MET A 59 -5.78 1.09 11.87
C MET A 59 -4.58 1.94 12.25
N ASN A 60 -4.33 2.09 13.55
CA ASN A 60 -3.18 2.86 13.98
C ASN A 60 -1.89 2.22 13.50
N ASP A 61 -1.79 0.89 13.58
CA ASP A 61 -0.60 0.19 13.10
C ASP A 61 -0.42 0.35 11.60
N ILE A 62 -1.51 0.36 10.85
CA ILE A 62 -1.43 0.53 9.40
C ILE A 62 -0.96 1.94 9.04
N VAL A 63 -1.55 2.98 9.64
CA VAL A 63 -1.15 4.36 9.31
C VAL A 63 0.26 4.68 9.81
N LEU A 64 0.75 3.95 10.80
CA LEU A 64 2.13 4.09 11.25
C LEU A 64 3.07 3.14 10.52
N GLU A 65 2.57 2.45 9.50
CA GLU A 65 3.35 1.58 8.64
C GLU A 65 3.93 0.37 9.35
N ARG A 66 3.32 -0.04 10.46
CA ARG A 66 3.76 -1.21 11.21
C ARG A 66 2.99 -2.47 10.85
N ARG A 67 1.97 -2.35 10.03
CA ARG A 67 1.13 -3.47 9.63
C ARG A 67 0.71 -3.30 8.18
N SER A 68 0.69 -4.41 7.44
CA SER A 68 0.30 -4.40 6.04
C SER A 68 -1.20 -4.27 5.85
N VAL A 69 -1.59 -3.71 4.70
CA VAL A 69 -2.98 -3.73 4.28
C VAL A 69 -3.27 -5.11 3.71
N THR A 70 -4.20 -5.83 4.35
CA THR A 70 -4.60 -7.15 3.92
C THR A 70 -5.83 -7.05 3.02
N PRO A 71 -6.23 -8.15 2.34
CA PRO A 71 -7.45 -8.12 1.54
C PRO A 71 -8.67 -7.64 2.30
N ASP A 72 -8.82 -8.05 3.57
CA ASP A 72 -9.93 -7.60 4.39
C ASP A 72 -9.93 -6.09 4.54
N THR A 73 -8.79 -5.53 4.90
CA THR A 73 -8.68 -4.08 5.08
C THR A 73 -8.87 -3.35 3.74
N ALA A 74 -8.31 -3.92 2.67
CA ALA A 74 -8.43 -3.30 1.35
C ALA A 74 -9.88 -3.21 0.89
N LEU A 75 -10.67 -4.26 1.14
CA LEU A 75 -12.07 -4.25 0.79
C LEU A 75 -12.83 -3.18 1.57
N ARG A 76 -12.52 -3.04 2.85
CA ARG A 76 -13.19 -2.06 3.68
C ARG A 76 -12.81 -0.63 3.27
N LEU A 77 -11.54 -0.40 2.96
CA LEU A 77 -11.10 0.90 2.49
C LEU A 77 -11.74 1.27 1.16
N ALA A 78 -11.81 0.30 0.24
CA ALA A 78 -12.43 0.54 -1.06
C ALA A 78 -13.91 0.86 -0.92
N ARG A 79 -14.60 0.18 0.00
CA ARG A 79 -16.01 0.45 0.23
C ARG A 79 -16.23 1.84 0.79
N PHE A 80 -15.39 2.24 1.72
CA PHE A 80 -15.57 3.52 2.41
C PHE A 80 -15.12 4.71 1.56
N PHE A 81 -13.92 4.63 0.99
CA PHE A 81 -13.37 5.76 0.23
C PHE A 81 -13.67 5.71 -1.27
N GLY A 82 -14.10 4.56 -1.78
CA GLY A 82 -14.29 4.38 -3.21
C GLY A 82 -13.04 3.79 -3.83
N GLY A 83 -13.11 3.50 -5.13
CA GLY A 83 -12.04 2.83 -5.81
C GLY A 83 -12.17 1.33 -5.68
N ASP A 84 -11.07 0.61 -5.73
CA ASP A 84 -11.12 -0.84 -5.62
C ASP A 84 -10.07 -1.37 -4.65
N ALA A 85 -10.33 -2.58 -4.16
CA ALA A 85 -9.46 -3.21 -3.18
C ALA A 85 -8.11 -3.57 -3.79
N GLN A 86 -8.10 -3.96 -5.07
CA GLN A 86 -6.87 -4.39 -5.71
C GLN A 86 -5.83 -3.28 -5.73
N SER A 87 -6.27 -2.03 -5.91
CA SER A 87 -5.35 -0.91 -5.90
C SER A 87 -4.64 -0.77 -4.56
N TRP A 88 -5.38 -0.94 -3.45
CA TRP A 88 -4.76 -0.89 -2.14
C TRP A 88 -3.73 -2.01 -1.96
N LEU A 89 -4.07 -3.20 -2.46
CA LEU A 89 -3.15 -4.33 -2.38
C LEU A 89 -1.94 -4.15 -3.27
N ASN A 90 -2.13 -3.52 -4.44
CA ASN A 90 -1.01 -3.23 -5.32
C ASN A 90 -0.02 -2.27 -4.66
N LEU A 91 -0.53 -1.28 -3.92
CA LEU A 91 0.33 -0.36 -3.19
C LEU A 91 1.16 -1.10 -2.15
N GLN A 92 0.53 -1.99 -1.41
CA GLN A 92 1.23 -2.76 -0.39
C GLN A 92 2.28 -3.66 -1.04
N GLN A 93 1.92 -4.33 -2.11
CA GLN A 93 2.82 -5.24 -2.78
C GLN A 93 4.03 -4.50 -3.36
N ALA A 94 3.81 -3.35 -3.97
CA ALA A 94 4.90 -2.56 -4.52
C ALA A 94 5.86 -2.10 -3.41
N TYR A 95 5.30 -1.72 -2.26
CA TYR A 95 6.12 -1.34 -1.12
C TYR A 95 6.95 -2.53 -0.64
N ASP A 96 6.30 -3.67 -0.45
CA ASP A 96 6.97 -4.87 0.05
C ASP A 96 8.10 -5.30 -0.88
N LEU A 97 7.85 -5.23 -2.19
CA LEU A 97 8.85 -5.62 -3.18
C LEU A 97 10.06 -4.69 -3.12
N LYS A 98 9.84 -3.39 -3.05
CA LYS A 98 10.95 -2.44 -2.99
C LYS A 98 11.79 -2.63 -1.74
N VAL A 99 11.14 -2.86 -0.62
CA VAL A 99 11.86 -3.10 0.64
C VAL A 99 12.67 -4.38 0.54
N ALA A 100 12.07 -5.44 -0.01
CA ALA A 100 12.76 -6.72 -0.16
C ALA A 100 13.94 -6.60 -1.12
N GLU A 101 13.76 -5.90 -2.23
CA GLU A 101 14.87 -5.69 -3.17
C GLU A 101 16.04 -5.00 -2.50
N LYS A 102 15.75 -4.00 -1.70
CA LYS A 102 16.79 -3.25 -1.04
C LYS A 102 17.61 -4.10 -0.08
N SER A 103 16.95 -5.02 0.62
CA SER A 103 17.63 -5.83 1.63
C SER A 103 18.13 -7.18 1.13
N LEU A 104 17.53 -7.73 0.07
CA LEU A 104 17.82 -9.09 -0.35
C LEU A 104 18.48 -9.22 -1.73
N MET A 105 18.29 -8.24 -2.61
CA MET A 105 18.69 -8.42 -4.00
C MET A 105 20.17 -8.71 -4.18
N LYS A 106 21.01 -8.05 -3.40
CA LYS A 106 22.45 -8.24 -3.50
C LYS A 106 22.83 -9.69 -3.23
N ASN A 107 22.24 -10.27 -2.20
CA ASN A 107 22.51 -11.66 -1.85
C ASN A 107 21.92 -12.61 -2.88
N ILE A 108 20.73 -12.31 -3.37
CA ILE A 108 20.08 -13.15 -4.37
C ILE A 108 20.91 -13.22 -5.64
N LEU A 109 21.42 -12.07 -6.08
CA LEU A 109 22.25 -12.03 -7.28
C LEU A 109 23.54 -12.83 -7.14
N LYS A 110 24.05 -12.93 -5.90
CA LYS A 110 25.27 -13.70 -5.64
C LYS A 110 25.01 -15.19 -5.56
N THR A 111 23.86 -15.58 -5.04
CA THR A 111 23.62 -16.97 -4.69
C THR A 111 22.76 -17.73 -5.69
N ILE A 112 21.96 -17.04 -6.48
CA ILE A 112 21.06 -17.69 -7.43
C ILE A 112 21.48 -17.35 -8.84
N MET A 113 21.82 -18.40 -9.60
CA MET A 113 22.18 -18.22 -11.00
C MET A 113 20.95 -18.47 -11.86
N PRO A 114 20.74 -17.66 -12.90
CA PRO A 114 19.59 -17.92 -13.78
C PRO A 114 19.70 -19.29 -14.42
N TYR A 115 18.56 -19.93 -14.61
CA TYR A 115 18.51 -21.23 -15.26
C TYR A 115 18.94 -21.07 -16.72
N SER A 116 19.80 -21.97 -17.15
CA SER A 116 20.25 -22.01 -18.53
C SER A 116 20.16 -23.45 -19.01
N PRO A 117 19.33 -23.76 -20.00
CA PRO A 117 19.25 -25.14 -20.52
C PRO A 117 20.58 -25.68 -20.96
N SER A 118 21.43 -24.85 -21.57
CA SER A 118 22.77 -25.28 -22.00
C SER A 118 23.63 -25.70 -20.83
N SER A 119 23.64 -24.91 -19.76
CA SER A 119 24.41 -25.23 -18.57
C SER A 119 23.91 -26.49 -17.91
N MET A 120 22.59 -26.64 -17.83
CA MET A 120 22.00 -27.81 -17.18
C MET A 120 22.28 -29.08 -17.96
N VAL A 121 22.25 -28.99 -19.29
CA VAL A 121 22.53 -30.15 -20.14
C VAL A 121 23.98 -30.56 -20.01
N ALA A 122 24.87 -29.61 -19.87
CA ALA A 122 26.30 -29.90 -19.76
C ALA A 122 26.64 -30.57 -18.45
N SER A 123 25.77 -30.47 -17.48
CA SER A 123 25.99 -31.14 -16.20
C SER A 123 25.58 -32.59 -16.28
#